data_743c58f4a20aceeb53e5de2b8e7a92e7
#
_entry.id   743c58f4a20aceeb53e5de2b8e7a92e7
#
_cell.length_a   1.000
_cell.length_b   1.000
_cell.length_c   1.000
_cell.angle_alpha   90.00
_cell.angle_beta   90.00
_cell.angle_gamma   90.00
#
_symmetry.space_group_name_H-M   'P 1'
#
loop_
_entity.id
_entity.type
_entity.pdbx_description
1 polymer ?
#
loop_
_entity_poly.entity_id
_entity_poly.type
_entity_poly.pdbx_seq_one_letter_code
_entity_poly.pdbx_strand_id
1 'polypeptide(L)'
;MKKFLTALTLLFSLSAYSFGPPVTAKSWLVADQDGNIIQSENTKEVRSIASISKLMTVMVVLDAHQDLDEKIKPYSRRELIQLALVKSDNAAAKRLCELYPTGYNECIWAMNTKAYTLGMRDTHFIEPTGLSVFNVSTAEELIYDYEWKDEKE
;
A
#
# COMPACT_ATOMS: atom_id res chain seq x y z
N MET A 1 -35.33 46.71 44.60
CA MET A 1 -34.28 46.70 43.57
C MET A 1 -33.55 45.37 43.66
N LYS A 2 -33.92 44.41 42.80
CA LYS A 2 -33.29 43.08 42.76
C LYS A 2 -32.20 43.09 41.68
N LYS A 3 -30.94 42.89 42.12
CA LYS A 3 -29.80 42.78 41.21
C LYS A 3 -29.75 41.36 40.67
N PHE A 4 -29.99 41.18 39.37
CA PHE A 4 -29.72 39.94 38.65
C PHE A 4 -28.22 39.84 38.38
N LEU A 5 -27.59 38.84 38.97
CA LEU A 5 -26.21 38.47 38.72
C LEU A 5 -26.23 37.38 37.63
N THR A 6 -25.91 37.74 36.39
CA THR A 6 -25.82 36.83 35.28
C THR A 6 -24.41 36.19 35.30
N ALA A 7 -24.34 34.93 35.72
CA ALA A 7 -23.11 34.15 35.64
C ALA A 7 -22.91 33.69 34.21
N LEU A 8 -21.91 34.24 33.51
CA LEU A 8 -21.44 33.83 32.20
C LEU A 8 -20.52 32.62 32.38
N THR A 9 -21.06 31.42 32.19
CA THR A 9 -20.26 30.19 32.17
C THR A 9 -19.57 30.08 30.82
N LEU A 10 -18.25 30.36 30.76
CA LEU A 10 -17.40 30.05 29.63
C LEU A 10 -17.21 28.52 29.57
N LEU A 11 -17.87 27.88 28.60
CA LEU A 11 -17.59 26.50 28.22
C LEU A 11 -16.27 26.48 27.46
N PHE A 12 -15.18 26.20 28.16
CA PHE A 12 -13.93 25.77 27.52
C PHE A 12 -14.13 24.33 27.01
N SER A 13 -14.34 24.19 25.70
CA SER A 13 -14.20 22.92 25.06
C SER A 13 -12.72 22.52 25.08
N LEU A 14 -12.32 21.69 26.05
CA LEU A 14 -11.04 20.98 25.97
C LEU A 14 -11.12 20.01 24.82
N SER A 15 -10.55 20.39 23.68
CA SER A 15 -10.19 19.41 22.66
C SER A 15 -9.16 18.50 23.28
N ALA A 16 -9.57 17.26 23.59
CA ALA A 16 -8.65 16.22 24.03
C ALA A 16 -7.74 15.89 22.82
N TYR A 17 -6.57 16.56 22.76
CA TYR A 17 -5.51 16.13 21.89
C TYR A 17 -5.02 14.78 22.42
N SER A 18 -5.35 13.71 21.72
CA SER A 18 -4.73 12.41 21.95
C SER A 18 -3.27 12.54 21.52
N PHE A 19 -2.39 12.72 22.52
CA PHE A 19 -0.94 12.64 22.28
C PHE A 19 -0.56 11.17 22.13
N GLY A 20 -0.69 10.64 20.91
CA GLY A 20 0.03 9.43 20.54
C GLY A 20 1.54 9.69 20.48
N PRO A 21 2.38 8.65 20.49
CA PRO A 21 3.82 8.84 20.30
C PRO A 21 4.08 9.60 19.01
N PRO A 22 5.10 10.50 18.97
CA PRO A 22 5.38 11.30 17.78
C PRO A 22 5.73 10.39 16.61
N VAL A 23 4.97 10.50 15.51
CA VAL A 23 5.23 9.78 14.26
C VAL A 23 6.30 10.57 13.51
N THR A 24 7.42 9.92 13.15
CA THR A 24 8.53 10.54 12.40
C THR A 24 8.39 10.38 10.88
N ALA A 25 7.42 9.59 10.42
CA ALA A 25 7.13 9.42 9.00
C ALA A 25 6.66 10.72 8.37
N LYS A 26 7.09 10.99 7.13
CA LYS A 26 6.74 12.20 6.39
C LYS A 26 5.30 12.18 5.85
N SER A 27 4.82 10.99 5.53
CA SER A 27 3.46 10.73 5.09
C SER A 27 3.01 9.44 5.77
N TRP A 28 1.85 9.42 6.38
CA TRP A 28 1.33 8.26 7.09
C TRP A 28 -0.19 8.30 7.20
N LEU A 29 -0.76 7.15 7.47
CA LEU A 29 -2.18 6.97 7.58
C LEU A 29 -2.48 5.74 8.46
N VAL A 30 -3.53 5.84 9.25
CA VAL A 30 -4.15 4.75 10.01
C VAL A 30 -5.60 4.67 9.56
N ALA A 31 -6.02 3.50 9.14
CA ALA A 31 -7.40 3.21 8.77
C ALA A 31 -7.93 2.03 9.58
N ASP A 32 -9.26 1.92 9.68
CA ASP A 32 -9.92 0.72 10.18
C ASP A 32 -9.97 -0.38 9.10
N GLN A 33 -10.54 -1.53 9.45
CA GLN A 33 -10.68 -2.67 8.54
C GLN A 33 -11.60 -2.39 7.33
N ASP A 34 -12.43 -1.35 7.40
CA ASP A 34 -13.35 -0.94 6.35
C ASP A 34 -12.75 0.17 5.45
N GLY A 35 -11.48 0.53 5.67
CA GLY A 35 -10.76 1.55 4.91
C GLY A 35 -11.04 2.99 5.38
N ASN A 36 -11.83 3.21 6.46
CA ASN A 36 -12.08 4.55 6.96
C ASN A 36 -10.83 5.11 7.64
N ILE A 37 -10.36 6.27 7.20
CA ILE A 37 -9.17 6.92 7.75
C ILE A 37 -9.49 7.43 9.16
N ILE A 38 -8.77 6.91 10.16
CA ILE A 38 -8.88 7.31 11.57
C ILE A 38 -7.96 8.50 11.85
N GLN A 39 -6.73 8.43 11.35
CA GLN A 39 -5.72 9.45 11.55
C GLN A 39 -4.71 9.43 10.39
N SER A 40 -4.24 10.60 9.99
CA SER A 40 -3.30 10.69 8.87
C SER A 40 -2.56 12.02 8.82
N GLU A 41 -1.45 12.05 8.05
CA GLU A 41 -0.72 13.25 7.72
C GLU A 41 -0.10 13.12 6.33
N ASN A 42 -0.20 14.18 5.50
CA ASN A 42 0.38 14.28 4.17
C ASN A 42 0.03 13.10 3.23
N THR A 43 -1.20 12.57 3.30
CA THR A 43 -1.61 11.33 2.61
C THR A 43 -1.51 11.39 1.09
N LYS A 44 -1.59 12.58 0.49
CA LYS A 44 -1.54 12.80 -0.98
C LYS A 44 -0.15 13.13 -1.51
N GLU A 45 0.85 13.15 -0.64
CA GLU A 45 2.23 13.40 -1.09
C GLU A 45 2.77 12.17 -1.83
N VAL A 46 3.11 12.36 -3.11
CA VAL A 46 3.73 11.31 -3.94
C VAL A 46 5.15 11.06 -3.46
N ARG A 47 5.45 9.82 -3.10
CA ARG A 47 6.74 9.41 -2.54
C ARG A 47 7.19 8.09 -3.12
N SER A 48 8.51 7.87 -3.11
CA SER A 48 9.07 6.54 -3.35
C SER A 48 8.62 5.57 -2.26
N ILE A 49 8.09 4.43 -2.68
CA ILE A 49 7.48 3.42 -1.79
C ILE A 49 8.38 2.22 -1.53
N ALA A 50 9.57 2.21 -2.11
CA ALA A 50 10.54 1.15 -1.90
C ALA A 50 9.91 -0.26 -2.01
N SER A 51 10.21 -1.15 -1.09
CA SER A 51 9.78 -2.56 -1.12
C SER A 51 8.26 -2.78 -1.01
N ILE A 52 7.47 -1.76 -0.72
CA ILE A 52 5.99 -1.85 -0.83
C ILE A 52 5.60 -2.26 -2.25
N SER A 53 6.37 -1.85 -3.26
CA SER A 53 6.20 -2.26 -4.67
C SER A 53 6.02 -3.78 -4.85
N LYS A 54 6.61 -4.60 -3.99
CA LYS A 54 6.53 -6.07 -4.10
C LYS A 54 5.12 -6.62 -3.84
N LEU A 55 4.28 -5.87 -3.14
CA LEU A 55 2.86 -6.23 -2.97
C LEU A 55 2.19 -6.25 -4.35
N MET A 56 2.31 -5.15 -5.11
CA MET A 56 1.75 -5.06 -6.47
C MET A 56 2.35 -6.12 -7.39
N THR A 57 3.66 -6.37 -7.30
CA THR A 57 4.30 -7.44 -8.08
C THR A 57 3.66 -8.79 -7.82
N VAL A 58 3.44 -9.14 -6.55
CA VAL A 58 2.83 -10.42 -6.20
C VAL A 58 1.36 -10.48 -6.61
N MET A 59 0.62 -9.38 -6.45
CA MET A 59 -0.79 -9.31 -6.88
C MET A 59 -0.93 -9.64 -8.37
N VAL A 60 -0.16 -9.00 -9.25
CA VAL A 60 -0.26 -9.29 -10.70
C VAL A 60 0.22 -10.68 -11.07
N VAL A 61 1.19 -11.23 -10.36
CA VAL A 61 1.64 -12.62 -10.53
C VAL A 61 0.54 -13.62 -10.15
N LEU A 62 -0.21 -13.34 -9.07
CA LEU A 62 -1.36 -14.15 -8.67
C LEU A 62 -2.52 -14.03 -9.66
N ASP A 63 -2.81 -12.82 -10.15
CA ASP A 63 -3.83 -12.56 -11.18
C ASP A 63 -3.53 -13.27 -12.51
N ALA A 64 -2.28 -13.58 -12.78
CA ALA A 64 -1.89 -14.33 -13.96
C ALA A 64 -2.25 -15.83 -13.90
N HIS A 65 -2.77 -16.32 -12.77
CA HIS A 65 -3.23 -17.69 -12.53
C HIS A 65 -2.23 -18.79 -12.95
N GLN A 66 -0.94 -18.50 -12.86
CA GLN A 66 0.11 -19.47 -13.12
C GLN A 66 0.18 -20.52 -12.01
N ASP A 67 0.63 -21.73 -12.35
CA ASP A 67 0.84 -22.79 -11.35
C ASP A 67 1.85 -22.34 -10.28
N LEU A 68 1.39 -22.25 -9.05
CA LEU A 68 2.21 -21.82 -7.92
C LEU A 68 3.23 -22.87 -7.48
N ASP A 69 2.99 -24.13 -7.79
CA ASP A 69 3.87 -25.23 -7.42
C ASP A 69 4.84 -25.62 -8.54
N GLU A 70 4.76 -24.91 -9.69
CA GLU A 70 5.76 -25.02 -10.75
C GLU A 70 7.17 -24.79 -10.21
N LYS A 71 8.07 -25.74 -10.50
CA LYS A 71 9.46 -25.69 -10.03
C LYS A 71 10.32 -24.79 -10.91
N ILE A 72 10.69 -23.66 -10.37
CA ILE A 72 11.58 -22.65 -10.97
C ILE A 72 12.91 -22.73 -10.22
N LYS A 73 13.69 -23.76 -10.51
CA LYS A 73 14.92 -24.11 -9.76
C LYS A 73 15.73 -22.89 -9.29
N PRO A 74 16.12 -22.83 -7.98
CA PRO A 74 15.92 -23.88 -6.96
C PRO A 74 14.56 -23.84 -6.25
N TYR A 75 13.71 -22.84 -6.51
CA TYR A 75 12.45 -22.59 -5.83
C TYR A 75 11.23 -23.00 -6.66
N SER A 76 10.04 -23.03 -6.04
CA SER A 76 8.75 -22.95 -6.73
C SER A 76 8.30 -21.49 -6.84
N ARG A 77 7.26 -21.23 -7.66
CA ARG A 77 6.67 -19.88 -7.76
C ARG A 77 6.14 -19.42 -6.39
N ARG A 78 5.48 -20.31 -5.65
CA ARG A 78 5.02 -20.07 -4.27
C ARG A 78 6.17 -19.65 -3.33
N GLU A 79 7.29 -20.36 -3.39
CA GLU A 79 8.47 -20.02 -2.58
C GLU A 79 9.08 -18.68 -2.98
N LEU A 80 9.09 -18.33 -4.27
CA LEU A 80 9.52 -16.99 -4.72
C LEU A 80 8.60 -15.89 -4.17
N ILE A 81 7.27 -16.09 -4.18
CA ILE A 81 6.31 -15.17 -3.58
C ILE A 81 6.60 -14.99 -2.08
N GLN A 82 6.80 -16.07 -1.35
CA GLN A 82 7.12 -16.02 0.07
C GLN A 82 8.44 -15.27 0.34
N LEU A 83 9.48 -15.52 -0.46
CA LEU A 83 10.75 -14.81 -0.36
C LEU A 83 10.58 -13.30 -0.65
N ALA A 84 9.83 -12.95 -1.69
CA ALA A 84 9.58 -11.55 -2.04
C ALA A 84 8.85 -10.79 -0.93
N LEU A 85 7.80 -11.37 -0.34
CA LEU A 85 6.97 -10.71 0.66
C LEU A 85 7.57 -10.79 2.08
N VAL A 86 8.01 -11.97 2.53
CA VAL A 86 8.45 -12.18 3.92
C VAL A 86 9.89 -11.75 4.15
N LYS A 87 10.76 -11.97 3.16
CA LYS A 87 12.19 -11.60 3.23
C LYS A 87 12.52 -10.31 2.48
N SER A 88 11.53 -9.73 1.80
CA SER A 88 11.74 -8.60 0.90
C SER A 88 12.82 -8.86 -0.15
N ASP A 89 12.94 -10.11 -0.61
CA ASP A 89 13.99 -10.53 -1.54
C ASP A 89 13.78 -9.92 -2.93
N ASN A 90 14.74 -9.11 -3.38
CA ASN A 90 14.67 -8.43 -4.66
C ASN A 90 14.87 -9.39 -5.84
N ALA A 91 15.71 -10.42 -5.68
CA ALA A 91 15.94 -11.40 -6.73
C ALA A 91 14.69 -12.25 -6.98
N ALA A 92 13.98 -12.62 -5.91
CA ALA A 92 12.72 -13.34 -6.01
C ALA A 92 11.64 -12.48 -6.70
N ALA A 93 11.46 -11.23 -6.31
CA ALA A 93 10.50 -10.32 -6.95
C ALA A 93 10.82 -10.11 -8.44
N LYS A 94 12.08 -9.86 -8.77
CA LYS A 94 12.54 -9.75 -10.16
C LYS A 94 12.26 -11.03 -10.94
N ARG A 95 12.58 -12.20 -10.36
CA ARG A 95 12.38 -13.50 -10.99
C ARG A 95 10.92 -13.80 -11.27
N LEU A 96 10.01 -13.41 -10.40
CA LEU A 96 8.56 -13.54 -10.63
C LEU A 96 8.11 -12.77 -11.87
N CYS A 97 8.57 -11.54 -12.07
CA CYS A 97 8.26 -10.75 -13.27
C CYS A 97 8.97 -11.28 -14.54
N GLU A 98 10.20 -11.78 -14.43
CA GLU A 98 10.87 -12.44 -15.59
C GLU A 98 10.09 -13.65 -16.09
N LEU A 99 9.35 -14.32 -15.21
CA LEU A 99 8.54 -15.50 -15.49
C LEU A 99 7.05 -15.19 -15.69
N TYR A 100 6.69 -13.91 -15.77
CA TYR A 100 5.34 -13.50 -16.11
C TYR A 100 4.96 -14.02 -17.53
N PRO A 101 3.69 -14.39 -17.81
CA PRO A 101 3.32 -15.12 -19.03
C PRO A 101 3.84 -14.51 -20.33
N THR A 102 3.96 -13.21 -20.41
CA THR A 102 4.41 -12.48 -21.60
C THR A 102 5.72 -11.74 -21.38
N GLY A 103 6.37 -11.99 -20.24
CA GLY A 103 7.70 -11.50 -19.91
C GLY A 103 7.73 -10.29 -18.99
N TYR A 104 8.93 -9.82 -18.72
CA TYR A 104 9.23 -8.81 -17.70
C TYR A 104 8.47 -7.48 -17.92
N ASN A 105 8.48 -6.97 -19.17
CA ASN A 105 7.85 -5.69 -19.46
C ASN A 105 6.33 -5.74 -19.29
N GLU A 106 5.72 -6.87 -19.62
CA GLU A 106 4.29 -7.08 -19.44
C GLU A 106 3.91 -7.19 -17.95
N CYS A 107 4.80 -7.74 -17.12
CA CYS A 107 4.63 -7.70 -15.69
C CYS A 107 4.56 -6.25 -15.17
N ILE A 108 5.47 -5.37 -15.59
CA ILE A 108 5.47 -3.96 -15.21
C ILE A 108 4.22 -3.24 -15.76
N TRP A 109 3.84 -3.54 -17.00
CA TRP A 109 2.61 -3.01 -17.56
C TRP A 109 1.37 -3.45 -16.76
N ALA A 110 1.32 -4.73 -16.35
CA ALA A 110 0.24 -5.26 -15.51
C ALA A 110 0.19 -4.57 -14.14
N MET A 111 1.35 -4.30 -13.50
CA MET A 111 1.42 -3.55 -12.24
C MET A 111 0.79 -2.16 -12.39
N ASN A 112 1.13 -1.41 -13.43
CA ASN A 112 0.57 -0.08 -13.68
C ASN A 112 -0.91 -0.14 -14.06
N THR A 113 -1.31 -1.14 -14.86
CA THR A 113 -2.72 -1.36 -15.21
C THR A 113 -3.55 -1.69 -13.97
N LYS A 114 -3.05 -2.56 -13.09
CA LYS A 114 -3.70 -2.90 -11.82
C LYS A 114 -3.86 -1.67 -10.94
N ALA A 115 -2.79 -0.88 -10.75
CA ALA A 115 -2.85 0.38 -10.02
C ALA A 115 -3.94 1.31 -10.58
N TYR A 116 -3.96 1.48 -11.90
CA TYR A 116 -4.97 2.30 -12.56
C TYR A 116 -6.41 1.78 -12.33
N THR A 117 -6.65 0.47 -12.40
CA THR A 117 -7.99 -0.13 -12.18
C THR A 117 -8.44 -0.01 -10.74
N LEU A 118 -7.51 -0.02 -9.78
CA LEU A 118 -7.77 0.24 -8.37
C LEU A 118 -8.00 1.74 -8.05
N GLY A 119 -7.87 2.63 -9.03
CA GLY A 119 -8.04 4.07 -8.82
C GLY A 119 -6.77 4.80 -8.34
N MET A 120 -5.64 4.12 -8.27
CA MET A 120 -4.35 4.66 -7.81
C MET A 120 -3.71 5.51 -8.93
N ARG A 121 -4.11 6.77 -9.05
CA ARG A 121 -3.77 7.66 -10.17
C ARG A 121 -2.39 8.29 -10.07
N ASP A 122 -1.88 8.41 -8.85
CA ASP A 122 -0.56 8.97 -8.53
C ASP A 122 0.48 7.87 -8.29
N THR A 123 0.10 6.59 -8.51
CA THR A 123 0.98 5.41 -8.38
C THR A 123 1.60 5.04 -9.71
N HIS A 124 2.91 4.79 -9.69
CA HIS A 124 3.64 4.35 -10.86
C HIS A 124 4.77 3.38 -10.51
N PHE A 125 4.91 2.33 -11.34
CA PHE A 125 5.94 1.30 -11.20
C PHE A 125 6.81 1.25 -12.46
N ILE A 126 8.12 1.21 -12.30
CA ILE A 126 9.08 1.00 -13.39
C ILE A 126 9.85 -0.33 -13.26
N GLU A 127 9.77 -0.97 -12.08
CA GLU A 127 10.41 -2.25 -11.83
C GLU A 127 9.76 -2.97 -10.62
N PRO A 128 9.94 -4.31 -10.44
CA PRO A 128 9.13 -5.08 -9.50
C PRO A 128 9.65 -5.10 -8.07
N THR A 129 10.82 -4.52 -7.76
CA THR A 129 11.48 -4.73 -6.46
C THR A 129 11.35 -3.57 -5.50
N GLY A 130 11.13 -2.35 -6.01
CA GLY A 130 11.16 -1.12 -5.24
C GLY A 130 12.56 -0.57 -4.97
N LEU A 131 13.57 -1.03 -5.70
CA LEU A 131 14.91 -0.44 -5.64
C LEU A 131 14.97 0.92 -6.34
N SER A 132 14.11 1.13 -7.32
CA SER A 132 14.02 2.40 -8.01
C SER A 132 13.25 3.44 -7.18
N VAL A 133 13.80 4.63 -7.09
CA VAL A 133 13.11 5.79 -6.48
C VAL A 133 11.90 6.26 -7.31
N PHE A 134 11.77 5.79 -8.54
CA PHE A 134 10.65 6.09 -9.43
C PHE A 134 9.46 5.13 -9.29
N ASN A 135 9.56 4.11 -8.43
CA ASN A 135 8.37 3.42 -7.94
C ASN A 135 7.73 4.30 -6.87
N VAL A 136 6.63 4.94 -7.21
CA VAL A 136 6.01 5.98 -6.39
C VAL A 136 4.53 5.68 -6.14
N SER A 137 4.02 6.20 -5.03
CA SER A 137 2.62 6.19 -4.66
C SER A 137 2.34 7.24 -3.59
N THR A 138 1.10 7.32 -3.13
CA THR A 138 0.68 8.12 -1.98
C THR A 138 0.22 7.19 -0.85
N ALA A 139 0.26 7.67 0.41
CA ALA A 139 -0.24 6.88 1.53
C ALA A 139 -1.74 6.58 1.39
N GLU A 140 -2.51 7.50 0.79
CA GLU A 140 -3.95 7.34 0.55
C GLU A 140 -4.23 6.24 -0.49
N GLU A 141 -3.45 6.15 -1.56
CA GLU A 141 -3.64 5.12 -2.59
C GLU A 141 -3.21 3.74 -2.14
N LEU A 142 -2.24 3.64 -1.24
CA LEU A 142 -1.80 2.36 -0.71
C LEU A 142 -2.87 1.63 0.13
N ILE A 143 -3.94 2.31 0.57
CA ILE A 143 -5.08 1.63 1.20
C ILE A 143 -5.78 0.73 0.19
N TYR A 144 -5.94 1.16 -1.05
CA TYR A 144 -6.61 0.39 -2.11
C TYR A 144 -5.87 -0.90 -2.47
N ASP A 145 -4.57 -0.97 -2.21
CA ASP A 145 -3.76 -2.17 -2.35
C ASP A 145 -4.16 -3.26 -1.33
N TYR A 146 -4.80 -2.87 -0.22
CA TYR A 146 -5.33 -3.77 0.82
C TYR A 146 -6.80 -4.18 0.63
N GLU A 147 -7.56 -3.49 -0.22
CA GLU A 147 -8.95 -3.87 -0.53
C GLU A 147 -9.02 -5.02 -1.54
N TRP A 148 -8.23 -6.05 -1.36
CA TRP A 148 -8.48 -7.31 -2.03
C TRP A 148 -9.67 -7.98 -1.32
N LYS A 149 -10.86 -7.51 -1.68
CA LYS A 149 -12.10 -8.18 -1.27
C LYS A 149 -12.07 -9.58 -1.87
N ASP A 150 -12.18 -10.58 -1.00
CA ASP A 150 -12.52 -11.93 -1.40
C ASP A 150 -13.77 -11.86 -2.30
N GLU A 151 -13.61 -11.81 -3.62
CA GLU A 151 -14.66 -12.16 -4.57
C GLU A 151 -14.89 -13.66 -4.47
N LYS A 152 -15.48 -14.07 -3.35
CA LYS A 152 -16.04 -15.40 -3.16
C LYS A 152 -17.42 -15.23 -2.52
N GLU A 153 -18.37 -14.85 -3.35
CA GLU A 153 -19.76 -15.29 -3.25
C GLU A 153 -20.31 -15.57 -4.65
#